data_7d92e453b27b3aad63bc69eecdfdb5a5
#
_entry.id   7d92e453b27b3aad63bc69eecdfdb5a5
#
_cell.length_a   1.000
_cell.length_b   1.000
_cell.length_c   1.000
_cell.angle_alpha   90.00
_cell.angle_beta   90.00
_cell.angle_gamma   90.00
#
_symmetry.space_group_name_H-M   'P 1'
#
loop_
_entity.id
_entity.type
_entity.pdbx_description
1 polymer ?
#
loop_
_entity_poly.entity_id
_entity_poly.type
_entity_poly.pdbx_seq_one_letter_code
_entity_poly.pdbx_strand_id
1 'polypeptide(L)'
;MDMIYSKKSWVWAWMASFAALDLKDAPELAEAQKLLASWDWSSDGKGRADAFAERIIRFGARPNWRGDKMPDARTTLQEAVTEFKERFGRIDPLLADIQRLRLGNVDLPMLGGSDALRATTIWDAEQADGKMRVRHGDSYIMLMRWDKDGKVQSESIQPYGSATTRPESPHYTDQMKLFVAGGYKPVHFEWADAVKNAKRRYRP
;
A
#
# COMPACT_ATOMS: atom_id res chain seq x y z
N MET A 1 -10.10 -12.85 -8.10
CA MET A 1 -10.32 -11.79 -7.08
C MET A 1 -9.34 -11.93 -5.92
N ASP A 2 -9.17 -13.11 -5.36
CA ASP A 2 -8.34 -13.33 -4.17
C ASP A 2 -6.89 -12.84 -4.32
N MET A 3 -6.32 -12.98 -5.51
CA MET A 3 -4.97 -12.53 -5.81
C MET A 3 -4.79 -11.00 -5.67
N ILE A 4 -5.77 -10.21 -6.09
CA ILE A 4 -5.75 -8.73 -5.97
C ILE A 4 -5.78 -8.29 -4.50
N TYR A 5 -6.40 -9.08 -3.63
CA TYR A 5 -6.55 -8.75 -2.21
C TYR A 5 -5.54 -9.44 -1.30
N SER A 6 -4.70 -10.33 -1.85
CA SER A 6 -3.75 -11.10 -1.05
C SER A 6 -2.71 -10.24 -0.35
N LYS A 7 -2.38 -9.06 -0.92
CA LYS A 7 -1.30 -8.16 -0.47
C LYS A 7 0.04 -8.90 -0.30
N LYS A 8 0.20 -10.01 -1.00
CA LYS A 8 1.40 -10.84 -0.95
C LYS A 8 2.50 -10.25 -1.81
N SER A 9 3.70 -10.23 -1.26
CA SER A 9 4.92 -9.79 -1.92
C SER A 9 5.45 -10.87 -2.89
N TRP A 10 6.10 -10.41 -3.95
CA TRP A 10 6.75 -11.25 -4.96
C TRP A 10 8.29 -11.20 -4.88
N VAL A 11 8.85 -10.47 -3.92
CA VAL A 11 10.30 -10.23 -3.82
C VAL A 11 11.08 -11.28 -3.03
N TRP A 12 10.48 -12.42 -2.75
CA TRP A 12 11.09 -13.49 -1.94
C TRP A 12 12.52 -13.84 -2.35
N ALA A 13 12.83 -13.83 -3.64
CA ALA A 13 14.16 -14.18 -4.15
C ALA A 13 15.26 -13.19 -3.70
N TRP A 14 14.89 -11.93 -3.51
CA TRP A 14 15.85 -10.88 -3.11
C TRP A 14 16.09 -10.83 -1.60
N MET A 15 15.21 -11.44 -0.82
CA MET A 15 15.34 -11.49 0.63
C MET A 15 16.40 -12.49 1.10
N ALA A 16 16.87 -13.39 0.23
CA ALA A 16 17.89 -14.37 0.57
C ALA A 16 19.22 -13.73 1.04
N SER A 17 19.60 -12.57 0.51
CA SER A 17 20.79 -11.85 0.93
C SER A 17 20.74 -11.39 2.39
N PHE A 18 19.56 -11.02 2.88
CA PHE A 18 19.35 -10.64 4.28
C PHE A 18 19.37 -11.86 5.20
N ALA A 19 18.79 -12.97 4.78
CA ALA A 19 18.79 -14.22 5.54
C ALA A 19 20.20 -14.82 5.70
N ALA A 20 21.09 -14.58 4.72
CA ALA A 20 22.45 -15.12 4.70
C ALA A 20 23.47 -14.31 5.53
N LEU A 21 23.09 -13.18 6.13
CA LEU A 21 23.99 -12.35 6.91
C LEU A 21 24.46 -13.08 8.19
N ASP A 22 25.77 -13.12 8.44
CA ASP A 22 26.34 -13.46 9.76
C ASP A 22 26.36 -12.19 10.61
N LEU A 23 25.56 -12.18 11.67
CA LEU A 23 25.31 -11.02 12.54
C LEU A 23 25.67 -11.29 14.01
N LYS A 24 26.61 -12.23 14.28
CA LYS A 24 27.05 -12.56 15.62
C LYS A 24 27.65 -11.37 16.37
N ASP A 25 28.23 -10.44 15.62
CA ASP A 25 28.83 -9.18 16.11
C ASP A 25 27.83 -8.02 16.25
N ALA A 26 26.56 -8.21 15.83
CA ALA A 26 25.57 -7.16 15.76
C ALA A 26 24.19 -7.63 16.27
N PRO A 27 23.97 -7.75 17.60
CA PRO A 27 22.75 -8.30 18.18
C PRO A 27 21.46 -7.60 17.71
N GLU A 28 21.49 -6.29 17.54
CA GLU A 28 20.31 -5.52 17.06
C GLU A 28 19.95 -5.86 15.62
N LEU A 29 20.94 -6.06 14.77
CA LEU A 29 20.70 -6.49 13.39
C LEU A 29 20.23 -7.94 13.34
N ALA A 30 20.71 -8.79 14.25
CA ALA A 30 20.22 -10.17 14.37
C ALA A 30 18.75 -10.22 14.81
N GLU A 31 18.29 -9.30 15.67
CA GLU A 31 16.88 -9.14 16.01
C GLU A 31 16.06 -8.71 14.80
N ALA A 32 16.52 -7.73 14.04
CA ALA A 32 15.85 -7.27 12.82
C ALA A 32 15.82 -8.36 11.74
N GLN A 33 16.88 -9.16 11.59
CA GLN A 33 16.90 -10.32 10.69
C GLN A 33 15.85 -11.37 11.09
N LYS A 34 15.69 -11.65 12.39
CA LYS A 34 14.66 -12.56 12.91
C LYS A 34 13.25 -12.01 12.65
N LEU A 35 13.05 -10.70 12.87
CA LEU A 35 11.79 -10.05 12.55
C LEU A 35 11.46 -10.23 11.06
N LEU A 36 12.41 -9.94 10.18
CA LEU A 36 12.23 -10.08 8.74
C LEU A 36 11.95 -11.53 8.32
N ALA A 37 12.64 -12.49 8.95
CA ALA A 37 12.40 -13.93 8.71
C ALA A 37 11.03 -14.42 9.18
N SER A 38 10.39 -13.72 10.12
CA SER A 38 9.04 -14.04 10.59
C SER A 38 7.92 -13.50 9.71
N TRP A 39 8.25 -12.70 8.69
CA TRP A 39 7.25 -12.12 7.80
C TRP A 39 6.58 -13.18 6.94
N ASP A 40 5.27 -13.15 6.87
CA ASP A 40 4.45 -14.08 6.10
C ASP A 40 4.28 -13.70 4.63
N TRP A 41 5.08 -12.75 4.15
CA TRP A 41 5.05 -12.19 2.79
C TRP A 41 3.79 -11.38 2.48
N SER A 42 3.06 -10.96 3.50
CA SER A 42 1.85 -10.16 3.35
C SER A 42 1.99 -8.81 4.03
N SER A 43 1.57 -7.75 3.35
CA SER A 43 1.51 -6.39 3.91
C SER A 43 0.06 -6.05 4.29
N ASP A 44 -0.60 -6.99 4.98
CA ASP A 44 -2.02 -6.88 5.35
C ASP A 44 -2.27 -6.22 6.72
N GLY A 45 -1.20 -5.79 7.38
CA GLY A 45 -1.24 -5.06 8.65
C GLY A 45 -1.44 -5.92 9.89
N LYS A 46 -1.47 -7.25 9.76
CA LYS A 46 -1.60 -8.17 10.89
C LYS A 46 -0.24 -8.56 11.47
N GLY A 47 0.78 -8.66 10.61
CA GLY A 47 2.14 -9.01 10.99
C GLY A 47 2.90 -7.84 11.60
N ARG A 48 3.72 -8.11 12.63
CA ARG A 48 4.65 -7.13 13.17
C ARG A 48 5.82 -6.83 12.22
N ALA A 49 6.11 -7.74 11.30
CA ALA A 49 7.18 -7.58 10.33
C ALA A 49 6.79 -6.74 9.11
N ASP A 50 5.50 -6.53 8.85
CA ASP A 50 5.00 -5.91 7.62
C ASP A 50 5.66 -4.56 7.31
N ALA A 51 5.68 -3.66 8.27
CA ALA A 51 6.23 -2.33 8.09
C ALA A 51 7.75 -2.37 7.81
N PHE A 52 8.46 -3.19 8.55
CA PHE A 52 9.91 -3.33 8.40
C PHE A 52 10.27 -4.02 7.07
N ALA A 53 9.52 -5.05 6.69
CA ALA A 53 9.68 -5.73 5.41
C ALA A 53 9.44 -4.78 4.21
N GLU A 54 8.40 -3.95 4.26
CA GLU A 54 8.13 -2.95 3.22
C GLU A 54 9.27 -1.93 3.09
N ARG A 55 9.89 -1.53 4.21
CA ARG A 55 11.08 -0.66 4.17
C ARG A 55 12.25 -1.34 3.46
N ILE A 56 12.50 -2.60 3.77
CA ILE A 56 13.56 -3.41 3.14
C ILE A 56 13.29 -3.60 1.65
N ILE A 57 12.10 -4.03 1.27
CA ILE A 57 11.72 -4.23 -0.14
C ILE A 57 11.97 -2.96 -0.94
N ARG A 58 11.56 -1.85 -0.41
CA ARG A 58 11.57 -0.57 -1.12
C ARG A 58 12.98 -0.05 -1.38
N PHE A 59 13.90 -0.22 -0.44
CA PHE A 59 15.20 0.43 -0.48
C PHE A 59 16.39 -0.52 -0.59
N GLY A 60 16.20 -1.82 -0.38
CA GLY A 60 17.33 -2.71 -0.29
C GLY A 60 17.17 -4.09 -0.89
N ALA A 61 15.97 -4.55 -1.16
CA ALA A 61 15.76 -5.92 -1.63
C ALA A 61 15.77 -6.08 -3.16
N ARG A 62 15.95 -5.01 -3.91
CA ARG A 62 15.98 -5.05 -5.38
C ARG A 62 16.92 -3.97 -5.93
N PRO A 63 17.49 -4.17 -7.13
CA PRO A 63 18.19 -3.11 -7.83
C PRO A 63 17.21 -1.97 -8.11
N ASN A 64 17.73 -0.76 -8.21
CA ASN A 64 16.92 0.35 -8.66
C ASN A 64 16.43 0.10 -10.11
N TRP A 65 15.45 0.88 -10.56
CA TRP A 65 14.85 0.76 -11.88
C TRP A 65 15.85 0.98 -13.06
N ARG A 66 17.04 1.52 -12.77
CA ARG A 66 18.13 1.69 -13.75
C ARG A 66 19.00 0.45 -13.92
N GLY A 67 18.76 -0.61 -13.12
CA GLY A 67 19.54 -1.83 -13.16
C GLY A 67 20.90 -1.75 -12.45
N ASP A 68 21.07 -0.77 -11.57
CA ASP A 68 22.28 -0.63 -10.77
C ASP A 68 22.48 -1.84 -9.83
N LYS A 69 23.69 -1.93 -9.30
CA LYS A 69 24.08 -2.97 -8.36
C LYS A 69 23.10 -3.05 -7.17
N MET A 70 22.83 -4.26 -6.72
CA MET A 70 22.06 -4.49 -5.50
C MET A 70 22.68 -3.73 -4.32
N PRO A 71 21.88 -3.07 -3.47
CA PRO A 71 22.35 -2.50 -2.23
C PRO A 71 23.01 -3.57 -1.34
N ASP A 72 23.93 -3.14 -0.50
CA ASP A 72 24.51 -4.04 0.51
C ASP A 72 23.48 -4.37 1.59
N ALA A 73 23.23 -5.66 1.80
CA ALA A 73 22.17 -6.13 2.68
C ALA A 73 22.39 -5.72 4.15
N ARG A 74 23.65 -5.77 4.63
CA ARG A 74 23.98 -5.40 6.01
C ARG A 74 23.78 -3.90 6.23
N THR A 75 24.28 -3.07 5.31
CA THR A 75 24.09 -1.62 5.32
C THR A 75 22.61 -1.26 5.30
N THR A 76 21.84 -1.85 4.38
CA THR A 76 20.40 -1.61 4.29
C THR A 76 19.66 -2.00 5.56
N LEU A 77 20.02 -3.12 6.18
CA LEU A 77 19.42 -3.56 7.43
C LEU A 77 19.74 -2.59 8.57
N GLN A 78 20.99 -2.12 8.66
CA GLN A 78 21.42 -1.13 9.64
C GLN A 78 20.68 0.19 9.50
N GLU A 79 20.57 0.71 8.27
CA GLU A 79 19.82 1.94 7.98
C GLU A 79 18.36 1.82 8.39
N ALA A 80 17.72 0.68 8.06
CA ALA A 80 16.32 0.44 8.41
C ALA A 80 16.11 0.35 9.93
N VAL A 81 17.01 -0.32 10.66
CA VAL A 81 16.96 -0.38 12.13
C VAL A 81 17.10 1.00 12.74
N THR A 82 18.08 1.78 12.28
CA THR A 82 18.30 3.14 12.76
C THR A 82 17.08 4.01 12.51
N GLU A 83 16.59 4.06 11.27
CA GLU A 83 15.41 4.84 10.88
C GLU A 83 14.19 4.48 11.74
N PHE A 84 13.92 3.20 11.92
CA PHE A 84 12.70 2.76 12.65
C PHE A 84 12.79 3.06 14.14
N LYS A 85 13.99 2.91 14.75
CA LYS A 85 14.19 3.29 16.15
C LYS A 85 14.07 4.80 16.39
N GLU A 86 14.66 5.59 15.52
CA GLU A 86 14.58 7.05 15.60
C GLU A 86 13.17 7.57 15.42
N ARG A 87 12.42 7.03 14.44
CA ARG A 87 11.09 7.52 14.10
C ARG A 87 9.97 6.94 14.96
N PHE A 88 10.06 5.67 15.32
CA PHE A 88 8.97 4.93 15.95
C PHE A 88 9.34 4.36 17.33
N GLY A 89 10.59 4.51 17.78
CA GLY A 89 11.10 3.95 19.04
C GLY A 89 11.20 2.42 19.05
N ARG A 90 10.91 1.76 17.92
CA ARG A 90 10.90 0.30 17.77
C ARG A 90 11.04 -0.11 16.31
N ILE A 91 11.51 -1.35 16.05
CA ILE A 91 11.67 -1.87 14.68
C ILE A 91 10.42 -2.55 14.11
N ASP A 92 9.42 -2.81 14.94
CA ASP A 92 8.21 -3.58 14.61
C ASP A 92 6.89 -2.80 14.83
N PRO A 93 6.76 -1.51 14.41
CA PRO A 93 5.48 -0.82 14.48
C PRO A 93 4.46 -1.52 13.55
N LEU A 94 3.18 -1.41 13.85
CA LEU A 94 2.17 -1.91 12.92
C LEU A 94 2.15 -1.06 11.64
N LEU A 95 2.07 -1.72 10.49
CA LEU A 95 1.98 -1.02 9.20
C LEU A 95 0.82 -0.03 9.16
N ALA A 96 -0.34 -0.40 9.72
CA ALA A 96 -1.52 0.45 9.80
C ALA A 96 -1.32 1.73 10.62
N ASP A 97 -0.40 1.71 11.59
CA ASP A 97 -0.13 2.88 12.42
C ASP A 97 0.75 3.90 11.71
N ILE A 98 1.67 3.45 10.87
CA ILE A 98 2.67 4.29 10.23
C ILE A 98 2.37 4.65 8.78
N GLN A 99 1.68 3.77 8.03
CA GLN A 99 1.35 4.00 6.63
C GLN A 99 -0.09 4.52 6.51
N ARG A 100 -0.24 5.76 5.99
CA ARG A 100 -1.51 6.49 6.04
C ARG A 100 -1.93 6.99 4.66
N LEU A 101 -3.21 6.82 4.34
CA LEU A 101 -3.86 7.49 3.22
C LEU A 101 -4.47 8.80 3.73
N ARG A 102 -3.94 9.95 3.29
CA ARG A 102 -4.30 11.28 3.79
C ARG A 102 -4.69 12.22 2.67
N LEU A 103 -5.87 12.83 2.81
CA LEU A 103 -6.29 13.95 1.97
C LEU A 103 -7.31 14.81 2.74
N GLY A 104 -7.09 16.13 2.77
CA GLY A 104 -7.91 17.05 3.58
C GLY A 104 -7.92 16.65 5.06
N ASN A 105 -9.10 16.49 5.61
CA ASN A 105 -9.30 16.09 7.02
C ASN A 105 -9.40 14.56 7.20
N VAL A 106 -9.20 13.78 6.14
CA VAL A 106 -9.30 12.31 6.21
C VAL A 106 -7.90 11.72 6.39
N ASP A 107 -7.74 10.91 7.42
CA ASP A 107 -6.53 10.15 7.75
C ASP A 107 -6.93 8.70 8.08
N LEU A 108 -6.59 7.78 7.19
CA LEU A 108 -6.96 6.38 7.29
C LEU A 108 -5.72 5.49 7.23
N PRO A 109 -5.70 4.36 7.98
CA PRO A 109 -4.66 3.36 7.81
C PRO A 109 -4.70 2.82 6.36
N MET A 110 -3.53 2.64 5.77
CA MET A 110 -3.43 2.05 4.44
C MET A 110 -2.53 0.83 4.47
N LEU A 111 -3.00 -0.26 3.89
CA LEU A 111 -2.31 -1.54 3.83
C LEU A 111 -1.84 -1.81 2.40
N GLY A 112 -0.96 -2.80 2.24
CA GLY A 112 -0.33 -3.12 0.97
C GLY A 112 1.08 -2.54 0.86
N GLY A 113 1.76 -2.90 -0.20
CA GLY A 113 3.17 -2.58 -0.40
C GLY A 113 3.52 -2.22 -1.83
N SER A 114 4.80 -2.00 -2.06
CA SER A 114 5.30 -1.49 -3.34
C SER A 114 5.32 -2.52 -4.46
N ASP A 115 5.24 -3.79 -4.13
CA ASP A 115 5.31 -4.91 -5.07
C ASP A 115 4.06 -5.83 -5.00
N ALA A 116 3.10 -5.50 -4.15
CA ALA A 116 1.83 -6.21 -4.07
C ALA A 116 0.85 -5.72 -5.13
N LEU A 117 -0.03 -6.58 -5.59
CA LEU A 117 -1.22 -6.15 -6.31
C LEU A 117 -2.06 -5.24 -5.40
N ARG A 118 -2.72 -4.23 -5.96
CA ARG A 118 -3.21 -3.07 -5.22
C ARG A 118 -2.07 -2.35 -4.51
N ALA A 119 -1.14 -1.96 -5.34
CA ALA A 119 0.08 -1.31 -4.91
C ALA A 119 -0.23 -0.05 -4.10
N THR A 120 0.43 0.02 -2.96
CA THR A 120 0.42 1.19 -2.09
C THR A 120 1.88 1.56 -1.89
N THR A 121 2.35 2.46 -2.71
CA THR A 121 3.78 2.73 -2.76
C THR A 121 4.08 4.19 -2.56
N ILE A 122 5.30 4.45 -2.28
CA ILE A 122 5.96 5.74 -2.12
C ILE A 122 5.38 6.56 -0.98
N TRP A 123 6.04 6.41 0.12
CA TRP A 123 5.90 7.27 1.25
C TRP A 123 6.48 8.65 0.94
N ASP A 124 5.79 9.67 1.33
CA ASP A 124 6.32 11.02 1.36
C ASP A 124 7.51 11.11 2.31
N ALA A 125 8.19 12.24 2.22
CA ALA A 125 9.02 12.70 3.30
C ALA A 125 8.26 12.66 4.63
N GLU A 126 8.99 12.57 5.72
CA GLU A 126 8.44 12.48 7.06
C GLU A 126 7.32 13.50 7.30
N GLN A 127 6.20 13.02 7.82
CA GLN A 127 5.13 13.88 8.27
C GLN A 127 5.45 14.37 9.69
N ALA A 128 4.90 15.51 10.11
CA ALA A 128 5.13 16.10 11.43
C ALA A 128 4.82 15.15 12.60
N ASP A 129 3.97 14.16 12.40
CA ASP A 129 3.62 13.13 13.37
C ASP A 129 4.47 11.84 13.24
N GLY A 130 5.55 11.87 12.48
CA GLY A 130 6.43 10.73 12.22
C GLY A 130 5.87 9.68 11.26
N LYS A 131 4.59 9.78 10.85
CA LYS A 131 3.93 8.81 9.97
C LYS A 131 4.25 9.06 8.51
N MET A 132 4.04 8.06 7.69
CA MET A 132 4.30 8.09 6.26
C MET A 132 3.00 8.23 5.49
N ARG A 133 2.91 9.20 4.61
CA ARG A 133 1.77 9.34 3.73
C ARG A 133 1.97 8.56 2.45
N VAL A 134 1.00 7.71 2.12
CA VAL A 134 0.94 7.08 0.80
C VAL A 134 0.67 8.12 -0.26
N ARG A 135 1.48 8.13 -1.30
CA ARG A 135 1.42 9.13 -2.36
C ARG A 135 1.15 8.53 -3.74
N HIS A 136 1.66 7.34 -3.98
CA HIS A 136 1.51 6.62 -5.23
C HIS A 136 0.92 5.23 -4.99
N GLY A 137 0.45 4.63 -6.04
CA GLY A 137 -0.19 3.33 -6.03
C GLY A 137 -1.25 3.25 -7.10
N ASP A 138 -2.24 2.42 -6.88
CA ASP A 138 -3.40 2.34 -7.77
C ASP A 138 -4.15 3.67 -7.81
N SER A 139 -4.39 4.19 -9.01
CA SER A 139 -5.10 5.46 -9.20
C SER A 139 -6.58 5.25 -9.55
N TYR A 140 -6.88 4.21 -10.29
CA TYR A 140 -8.21 3.81 -10.68
C TYR A 140 -8.24 2.31 -10.94
N ILE A 141 -9.17 1.61 -10.32
CA ILE A 141 -9.39 0.18 -10.51
C ILE A 141 -10.79 0.00 -11.04
N MET A 142 -10.92 -0.76 -12.12
CA MET A 142 -12.20 -1.12 -12.71
C MET A 142 -12.23 -2.62 -12.95
N LEU A 143 -13.26 -3.27 -12.45
CA LEU A 143 -13.55 -4.67 -12.70
C LEU A 143 -14.72 -4.75 -13.67
N MET A 144 -14.57 -5.55 -14.72
CA MET A 144 -15.62 -5.77 -15.70
C MET A 144 -15.85 -7.26 -15.87
N ARG A 145 -17.11 -7.64 -15.93
CA ARG A 145 -17.54 -9.01 -16.17
C ARG A 145 -18.64 -9.02 -17.21
N TRP A 146 -18.53 -9.90 -18.19
CA TRP A 146 -19.56 -10.21 -19.16
C TRP A 146 -20.21 -11.54 -18.78
N ASP A 147 -21.53 -11.59 -18.82
CA ASP A 147 -22.23 -12.86 -18.75
C ASP A 147 -22.30 -13.52 -20.15
N LYS A 148 -22.87 -14.72 -20.20
CA LYS A 148 -23.02 -15.48 -21.46
C LYS A 148 -23.87 -14.78 -22.52
N ASP A 149 -24.71 -13.84 -22.11
CA ASP A 149 -25.63 -13.10 -23.00
C ASP A 149 -24.99 -11.73 -23.39
N GLY A 150 -23.73 -11.51 -23.01
CA GLY A 150 -22.98 -10.29 -23.31
C GLY A 150 -23.31 -9.10 -22.41
N LYS A 151 -24.13 -9.27 -21.38
CA LYS A 151 -24.45 -8.20 -20.44
C LYS A 151 -23.26 -7.86 -19.57
N VAL A 152 -22.94 -6.57 -19.46
CA VAL A 152 -21.82 -6.06 -18.69
C VAL A 152 -22.23 -5.77 -17.25
N GLN A 153 -21.43 -6.25 -16.32
CA GLN A 153 -21.43 -5.82 -14.92
C GLN A 153 -20.07 -5.19 -14.61
N SER A 154 -20.05 -4.08 -13.93
CA SER A 154 -18.82 -3.42 -13.61
C SER A 154 -18.85 -2.71 -12.26
N GLU A 155 -17.69 -2.67 -11.65
CA GLU A 155 -17.43 -1.97 -10.40
C GLU A 155 -16.12 -1.18 -10.53
N SER A 156 -16.04 -0.05 -9.85
CA SER A 156 -14.82 0.76 -9.86
C SER A 156 -14.55 1.40 -8.52
N ILE A 157 -13.29 1.81 -8.30
CA ILE A 157 -12.86 2.54 -7.11
C ILE A 157 -11.67 3.44 -7.43
N GLN A 158 -11.56 4.53 -6.71
CA GLN A 158 -10.42 5.43 -6.67
C GLN A 158 -9.93 5.57 -5.23
N PRO A 159 -8.62 5.82 -4.99
CA PRO A 159 -8.08 5.93 -3.64
C PRO A 159 -8.61 7.12 -2.85
N TYR A 160 -9.08 8.17 -3.53
CA TYR A 160 -9.55 9.40 -2.90
C TYR A 160 -11.02 9.66 -3.24
N GLY A 161 -11.25 10.44 -4.24
CA GLY A 161 -12.54 10.80 -4.85
C GLY A 161 -12.30 11.28 -6.27
N SER A 162 -13.34 11.67 -6.98
CA SER A 162 -13.22 12.12 -8.38
C SER A 162 -12.89 13.61 -8.53
N ALA A 163 -12.79 14.36 -7.42
CA ALA A 163 -12.55 15.80 -7.41
C ALA A 163 -11.40 16.20 -6.48
N THR A 164 -10.25 15.54 -6.60
CA THR A 164 -9.08 15.67 -5.69
C THR A 164 -8.42 17.06 -5.69
N THR A 165 -8.77 17.93 -6.62
CA THR A 165 -8.30 19.32 -6.67
C THR A 165 -9.32 20.33 -6.15
N ARG A 166 -10.47 19.86 -5.64
CA ARG A 166 -11.58 20.68 -5.17
C ARG A 166 -11.97 20.30 -3.75
N PRO A 167 -11.33 20.88 -2.72
CA PRO A 167 -11.58 20.53 -1.31
C PRO A 167 -13.03 20.71 -0.86
N GLU A 168 -13.76 21.64 -1.48
CA GLU A 168 -15.17 21.91 -1.23
C GLU A 168 -16.14 20.89 -1.86
N SER A 169 -15.65 20.05 -2.75
CA SER A 169 -16.50 19.07 -3.42
C SER A 169 -16.85 17.91 -2.49
N PRO A 170 -18.11 17.42 -2.49
CA PRO A 170 -18.47 16.20 -1.77
C PRO A 170 -17.73 14.95 -2.34
N HIS A 171 -17.10 15.08 -3.51
CA HIS A 171 -16.32 14.04 -4.16
C HIS A 171 -14.80 14.21 -3.96
N TYR A 172 -14.38 14.99 -2.99
CA TYR A 172 -12.97 15.19 -2.68
C TYR A 172 -12.34 13.95 -2.05
N THR A 173 -13.03 13.33 -1.07
CA THR A 173 -12.53 12.20 -0.30
C THR A 173 -13.54 11.05 -0.14
N ASP A 174 -14.64 11.09 -0.89
CA ASP A 174 -15.81 10.24 -0.69
C ASP A 174 -15.56 8.74 -0.90
N GLN A 175 -14.48 8.38 -1.61
CA GLN A 175 -14.14 6.98 -1.86
C GLN A 175 -13.06 6.43 -0.93
N MET A 176 -12.38 7.26 -0.13
CA MET A 176 -11.23 6.85 0.69
C MET A 176 -11.55 5.69 1.64
N LYS A 177 -12.67 5.77 2.38
CA LYS A 177 -13.09 4.71 3.31
C LYS A 177 -13.37 3.40 2.58
N LEU A 178 -14.05 3.47 1.44
CA LEU A 178 -14.37 2.30 0.63
C LEU A 178 -13.10 1.69 0.05
N PHE A 179 -12.16 2.54 -0.40
CA PHE A 179 -10.89 2.10 -0.95
C PHE A 179 -10.03 1.34 0.07
N VAL A 180 -9.83 1.87 1.28
CA VAL A 180 -9.03 1.19 2.30
C VAL A 180 -9.69 -0.09 2.80
N ALA A 181 -11.01 -0.17 2.76
CA ALA A 181 -11.77 -1.38 3.06
C ALA A 181 -11.73 -2.44 1.94
N GLY A 182 -11.11 -2.14 0.79
CA GLY A 182 -11.08 -3.05 -0.35
C GLY A 182 -12.39 -3.13 -1.14
N GLY A 183 -13.33 -2.20 -0.90
CA GLY A 183 -14.63 -2.18 -1.56
C GLY A 183 -14.61 -1.48 -2.93
N TYR A 184 -15.72 -1.62 -3.63
CA TYR A 184 -15.98 -1.03 -4.94
C TYR A 184 -17.36 -0.40 -4.97
N LYS A 185 -17.56 0.53 -5.91
CA LYS A 185 -18.86 1.08 -6.24
C LYS A 185 -19.32 0.57 -7.61
N PRO A 186 -20.64 0.34 -7.82
CA PRO A 186 -21.16 -0.10 -9.10
C PRO A 186 -20.95 0.96 -10.19
N VAL A 187 -20.74 0.50 -11.42
CA VAL A 187 -20.76 1.32 -12.62
C VAL A 187 -22.00 0.94 -13.44
N HIS A 188 -22.85 1.90 -13.71
CA HIS A 188 -24.11 1.70 -14.44
C HIS A 188 -23.92 2.03 -15.92
N PHE A 189 -23.95 1.03 -16.79
CA PHE A 189 -23.85 1.21 -18.24
C PHE A 189 -25.21 1.41 -18.92
N GLU A 190 -26.24 0.74 -18.40
CA GLU A 190 -27.58 0.87 -18.94
C GLU A 190 -28.22 2.18 -18.50
N TRP A 191 -28.83 2.90 -19.47
CA TRP A 191 -29.48 4.18 -19.20
C TRP A 191 -30.54 4.09 -18.09
N ALA A 192 -31.36 3.03 -18.13
CA ALA A 192 -32.38 2.80 -17.12
C ALA A 192 -31.81 2.68 -15.71
N ASP A 193 -30.68 1.95 -15.56
CA ASP A 193 -29.98 1.78 -14.28
C ASP A 193 -29.34 3.09 -13.81
N ALA A 194 -28.71 3.81 -14.73
CA ALA A 194 -28.12 5.12 -14.44
C ALA A 194 -29.19 6.11 -13.95
N VAL A 195 -30.32 6.15 -14.61
CA VAL A 195 -31.47 7.00 -14.26
C VAL A 195 -32.07 6.61 -12.91
N LYS A 196 -32.24 5.30 -12.64
CA LYS A 196 -32.79 4.78 -11.37
C LYS A 196 -31.90 5.12 -10.19
N ASN A 197 -30.58 5.09 -10.36
CA ASN A 197 -29.62 5.33 -9.30
C ASN A 197 -29.12 6.78 -9.23
N ALA A 198 -29.58 7.66 -10.11
CA ALA A 198 -29.20 9.08 -10.12
C ALA A 198 -29.74 9.80 -8.89
N LYS A 199 -28.82 10.39 -8.09
CA LYS A 199 -29.17 11.25 -6.95
C LYS A 199 -29.66 12.65 -7.38
N ARG A 200 -29.22 13.12 -8.54
CA ARG A 200 -29.56 14.43 -9.08
C ARG A 200 -29.55 14.39 -10.60
N ARG A 201 -30.51 15.09 -11.20
CA ARG A 201 -30.56 15.33 -12.66
C ARG A 201 -30.52 16.84 -12.89
N TYR A 202 -29.73 17.27 -13.84
CA TYR A 202 -29.69 18.67 -14.27
C TYR A 202 -29.40 18.73 -15.78
N ARG A 203 -29.73 19.83 -16.38
CA ARG A 203 -29.27 20.19 -17.73
C ARG A 203 -28.10 21.15 -17.52
N PRO A 204 -26.95 20.93 -18.21
CA PRO A 204 -25.83 21.85 -18.17
C PRO A 204 -26.20 23.22 -18.73
#